data_61a017652de33abfa19e51a88b5f9f25
#
_entry.id   61a017652de33abfa19e51a88b5f9f25
#
_cell.length_a   1.000
_cell.length_b   1.000
_cell.length_c   1.000
_cell.angle_alpha   90.00
_cell.angle_beta   90.00
_cell.angle_gamma   90.00
#
_symmetry.space_group_name_H-M   'P 1'
#
loop_
_entity.id
_entity.type
_entity.pdbx_description
1 polymer ?
#
loop_
_entity_poly.entity_id
_entity_poly.type
_entity_poly.pdbx_seq_one_letter_code
_entity_poly.pdbx_strand_id
1 'polypeptide(L)'
;MAKAKNNFYAVLAGRQPGIYKTWAECQRQVIGFKGAKFKGFVTLEEAEAFMGSRNGSSSAWNGTGCGAGPAGNGMDGGAGDFPKGTVIFVDGSYMKGRYSWGFAAYEEGELVFTANGAGTSKDAAKLHNVAGEMDAAREAVRWAEAQGLEDTGVTICHDYEGIAAWPLGHWQAKLPQTQEYAAFMQPRLGWVRFQKVAGHTGVEGNELADRLAKEALL
;
A
#
# COMPACT_ATOMS: atom_id res chain seq x y z
N MET A 1 0.53 17.73 17.10
CA MET A 1 -0.94 17.90 17.11
C MET A 1 -1.56 16.51 17.12
N ALA A 2 -2.45 16.19 18.05
CA ALA A 2 -3.10 14.88 18.10
C ALA A 2 -3.99 14.70 16.86
N LYS A 3 -3.86 13.55 16.15
CA LYS A 3 -4.73 13.20 15.02
C LYS A 3 -6.18 13.10 15.52
N ALA A 4 -7.10 13.76 14.84
CA ALA A 4 -8.53 13.65 15.14
C ALA A 4 -8.96 12.19 14.94
N LYS A 5 -9.60 11.61 15.96
CA LYS A 5 -10.11 10.23 15.95
C LYS A 5 -11.39 10.17 15.12
N ASN A 6 -11.51 9.20 14.24
CA ASN A 6 -12.75 8.98 13.49
C ASN A 6 -13.87 8.59 14.48
N ASN A 7 -14.99 9.31 14.42
CA ASN A 7 -16.16 9.09 15.27
C ASN A 7 -17.35 8.48 14.49
N PHE A 8 -17.27 8.47 13.15
CA PHE A 8 -18.32 7.97 12.27
C PHE A 8 -17.70 7.14 11.14
N TYR A 9 -18.40 6.10 10.72
CA TYR A 9 -18.01 5.19 9.65
C TYR A 9 -19.18 5.02 8.69
N ALA A 10 -19.06 5.50 7.47
CA ALA A 10 -20.09 5.36 6.44
C ALA A 10 -19.80 4.13 5.57
N VAL A 11 -20.78 3.25 5.43
CA VAL A 11 -20.74 2.04 4.61
C VAL A 11 -21.66 2.25 3.41
N LEU A 12 -21.07 2.45 2.21
CA LEU A 12 -21.79 2.54 0.94
C LEU A 12 -22.21 1.18 0.40
N ALA A 13 -21.34 0.20 0.54
CA ALA A 13 -21.57 -1.18 0.15
C ALA A 13 -21.11 -2.11 1.28
N GLY A 14 -21.98 -2.97 1.73
CA GLY A 14 -21.78 -3.88 2.86
C GLY A 14 -23.07 -4.66 3.10
N ARG A 15 -23.10 -5.50 4.15
CA ARG A 15 -24.33 -6.23 4.52
C ARG A 15 -25.49 -5.29 4.79
N GLN A 16 -25.22 -4.18 5.48
CA GLN A 16 -26.18 -3.08 5.68
C GLN A 16 -25.44 -1.76 5.40
N PRO A 17 -25.73 -1.06 4.28
CA PRO A 17 -25.25 0.30 4.05
C PRO A 17 -25.80 1.26 5.10
N GLY A 18 -24.96 2.18 5.60
CA GLY A 18 -25.37 3.11 6.64
C GLY A 18 -24.18 3.80 7.29
N ILE A 19 -24.48 4.69 8.28
CA ILE A 19 -23.45 5.37 9.08
C ILE A 19 -23.42 4.75 10.47
N TYR A 20 -22.22 4.35 10.90
CA TYR A 20 -21.98 3.69 12.17
C TYR A 20 -21.10 4.57 13.06
N LYS A 21 -21.37 4.57 14.37
CA LYS A 21 -20.64 5.38 15.37
C LYS A 21 -19.39 4.69 15.89
N THR A 22 -19.23 3.40 15.65
CA THR A 22 -18.08 2.63 16.10
C THR A 22 -17.51 1.80 14.98
N TRP A 23 -16.19 1.60 15.00
CA TRP A 23 -15.51 0.70 14.07
C TRP A 23 -16.07 -0.73 14.16
N ALA A 24 -16.37 -1.22 15.37
CA ALA A 24 -16.89 -2.57 15.58
C ALA A 24 -18.24 -2.81 14.88
N GLU A 25 -19.10 -1.79 14.81
CA GLU A 25 -20.37 -1.87 14.08
C GLU A 25 -20.14 -1.86 12.55
N CYS A 26 -19.31 -0.95 12.06
CA CYS A 26 -18.92 -0.89 10.66
C CYS A 26 -18.29 -2.20 10.20
N GLN A 27 -17.36 -2.72 10.98
CA GLN A 27 -16.63 -3.95 10.70
C GLN A 27 -17.56 -5.16 10.46
N ARG A 28 -18.64 -5.30 11.23
CA ARG A 28 -19.63 -6.37 11.03
C ARG A 28 -20.34 -6.29 9.68
N GLN A 29 -20.41 -5.09 9.10
CA GLN A 29 -21.09 -4.86 7.82
C GLN A 29 -20.18 -5.12 6.62
N VAL A 30 -18.87 -4.97 6.80
CA VAL A 30 -17.91 -4.99 5.70
C VAL A 30 -17.03 -6.23 5.67
N ILE A 31 -16.73 -6.85 6.83
CA ILE A 31 -15.91 -8.07 6.85
C ILE A 31 -16.64 -9.22 6.14
N GLY A 32 -15.95 -9.82 5.16
CA GLY A 32 -16.45 -10.93 4.35
C GLY A 32 -17.57 -10.54 3.39
N PHE A 33 -17.81 -9.25 3.15
CA PHE A 33 -18.74 -8.78 2.13
C PHE A 33 -17.98 -8.40 0.85
N LYS A 34 -18.18 -9.12 -0.23
CA LYS A 34 -17.53 -8.88 -1.52
C LYS A 34 -17.92 -7.50 -2.06
N GLY A 35 -16.91 -6.66 -2.32
CA GLY A 35 -17.13 -5.30 -2.81
C GLY A 35 -17.56 -4.29 -1.73
N ALA A 36 -17.22 -4.51 -0.46
CA ALA A 36 -17.49 -3.56 0.62
C ALA A 36 -16.87 -2.18 0.33
N LYS A 37 -17.68 -1.11 0.49
CA LYS A 37 -17.23 0.30 0.36
C LYS A 37 -17.60 1.05 1.62
N PHE A 38 -16.59 1.52 2.36
CA PHE A 38 -16.78 2.27 3.60
C PHE A 38 -15.67 3.30 3.82
N LYS A 39 -15.93 4.31 4.65
CA LYS A 39 -14.92 5.33 5.02
C LYS A 39 -15.19 5.88 6.41
N GLY A 40 -14.11 6.19 7.18
CA GLY A 40 -14.18 6.83 8.48
C GLY A 40 -14.14 8.36 8.38
N PHE A 41 -14.93 9.03 9.24
CA PHE A 41 -15.07 10.49 9.29
C PHE A 41 -15.01 11.00 10.72
N VAL A 42 -14.58 12.26 10.88
CA VAL A 42 -14.56 12.93 12.19
C VAL A 42 -15.94 13.46 12.54
N THR A 43 -16.70 13.94 11.54
CA THR A 43 -18.05 14.52 11.72
C THR A 43 -19.13 13.69 11.03
N LEU A 44 -20.36 13.80 11.54
CA LEU A 44 -21.53 13.15 10.96
C LEU A 44 -21.84 13.72 9.57
N GLU A 45 -21.72 15.04 9.41
CA GLU A 45 -21.99 15.76 8.17
C GLU A 45 -21.10 15.27 7.00
N GLU A 46 -19.83 15.01 7.27
CA GLU A 46 -18.92 14.41 6.28
C GLU A 46 -19.34 13.00 5.90
N ALA A 47 -19.78 12.19 6.87
CA ALA A 47 -20.27 10.84 6.63
C ALA A 47 -21.59 10.84 5.83
N GLU A 48 -22.49 11.78 6.09
CA GLU A 48 -23.76 11.96 5.36
C GLU A 48 -23.51 12.46 3.93
N ALA A 49 -22.59 13.41 3.73
CA ALA A 49 -22.19 13.88 2.41
C ALA A 49 -21.63 12.74 1.56
N PHE A 50 -20.84 11.86 2.15
CA PHE A 50 -20.30 10.67 1.49
C PHE A 50 -21.42 9.67 1.10
N MET A 51 -22.43 9.50 1.95
CA MET A 51 -23.59 8.64 1.66
C MET A 51 -24.54 9.27 0.64
N GLY A 52 -24.69 10.60 0.65
CA GLY A 52 -25.58 11.35 -0.25
C GLY A 52 -25.08 11.47 -1.69
N SER A 53 -23.81 11.18 -1.96
CA SER A 53 -23.21 11.20 -3.32
C SER A 53 -23.82 10.16 -4.30
N ARG A 54 -24.82 9.39 -3.89
CA ARG A 54 -25.52 8.38 -4.71
C ARG A 54 -26.72 8.90 -5.52
N ASN A 55 -27.18 10.14 -5.29
CA ASN A 55 -28.30 10.72 -6.02
C ASN A 55 -27.85 11.95 -6.80
N GLY A 56 -27.29 11.74 -7.98
CA GLY A 56 -26.93 12.83 -8.88
C GLY A 56 -26.26 12.34 -10.16
N SER A 57 -27.10 12.10 -11.13
CA SER A 57 -26.90 12.13 -12.60
C SER A 57 -25.55 12.65 -13.10
N SER A 58 -24.99 11.91 -14.05
CA SER A 58 -24.03 12.35 -15.07
C SER A 58 -24.18 13.83 -15.45
N SER A 59 -23.15 14.61 -15.29
CA SER A 59 -22.93 15.79 -16.12
C SER A 59 -21.43 16.03 -16.36
N ALA A 60 -21.13 16.16 -17.63
CA ALA A 60 -19.89 16.39 -18.30
C ALA A 60 -19.01 17.47 -17.65
N TRP A 61 -17.75 17.19 -17.50
CA TRP A 61 -16.70 18.22 -17.41
C TRP A 61 -16.10 18.44 -18.80
N ASN A 62 -16.60 19.51 -19.46
CA ASN A 62 -15.86 20.19 -20.53
C ASN A 62 -15.00 21.28 -19.89
N GLY A 63 -13.72 21.26 -20.12
CA GLY A 63 -12.79 22.31 -19.72
C GLY A 63 -11.44 22.15 -20.40
N THR A 64 -11.30 22.82 -21.54
CA THR A 64 -10.11 23.05 -22.35
C THR A 64 -8.93 23.61 -21.55
N GLY A 65 -7.70 23.13 -21.81
CA GLY A 65 -6.49 23.79 -21.41
C GLY A 65 -5.22 22.96 -21.65
N CYS A 66 -4.54 23.24 -22.76
CA CYS A 66 -3.28 22.66 -23.19
C CYS A 66 -2.12 22.91 -22.20
N GLY A 67 -1.24 21.93 -22.02
CA GLY A 67 0.05 22.12 -21.37
C GLY A 67 0.80 20.81 -21.25
N ALA A 68 1.61 20.46 -22.26
CA ALA A 68 2.53 19.33 -22.22
C ALA A 68 3.69 19.61 -21.25
N GLY A 69 3.86 18.76 -20.24
CA GLY A 69 5.05 18.67 -19.40
C GLY A 69 5.20 17.23 -18.91
N PRO A 70 6.43 16.69 -18.75
CA PRO A 70 6.66 15.26 -18.65
C PRO A 70 6.08 14.66 -17.35
N ALA A 71 5.58 13.45 -17.49
CA ALA A 71 4.89 12.61 -16.53
C ALA A 71 5.46 12.63 -15.11
N GLY A 72 4.76 13.33 -14.23
CA GLY A 72 4.80 13.11 -12.79
C GLY A 72 3.53 12.36 -12.40
N ASN A 73 3.64 11.06 -12.14
CA ASN A 73 2.56 10.27 -11.56
C ASN A 73 2.38 10.65 -10.09
N GLY A 74 1.68 11.76 -9.84
CA GLY A 74 1.09 12.05 -8.54
C GLY A 74 -0.33 11.54 -8.56
N MET A 75 -0.59 10.36 -7.99
CA MET A 75 -1.95 9.97 -7.64
C MET A 75 -2.18 10.32 -6.18
N ASP A 76 -3.05 11.31 -5.98
CA ASP A 76 -3.67 11.61 -4.70
C ASP A 76 -4.33 10.35 -4.14
N GLY A 77 -3.95 10.00 -2.89
CA GLY A 77 -4.46 8.83 -2.18
C GLY A 77 -5.94 8.96 -1.79
N GLY A 78 -6.82 8.63 -2.72
CA GLY A 78 -8.21 8.33 -2.45
C GLY A 78 -8.36 6.83 -2.17
N ALA A 79 -8.90 6.45 -1.02
CA ALA A 79 -9.23 5.07 -0.71
C ALA A 79 -10.14 4.49 -1.79
N GLY A 80 -9.68 3.50 -2.55
CA GLY A 80 -10.61 2.68 -3.31
C GLY A 80 -10.29 2.28 -4.73
N ASP A 81 -9.13 2.59 -5.28
CA ASP A 81 -8.76 2.03 -6.58
C ASP A 81 -7.43 1.28 -6.44
N PHE A 82 -7.51 -0.03 -6.18
CA PHE A 82 -6.35 -0.90 -6.36
C PHE A 82 -5.92 -0.81 -7.81
N PRO A 83 -4.63 -0.62 -8.12
CA PRO A 83 -4.14 -0.74 -9.48
C PRO A 83 -4.62 -2.06 -10.07
N LYS A 84 -5.00 -2.06 -11.35
CA LYS A 84 -5.37 -3.30 -12.03
C LYS A 84 -4.16 -4.25 -12.07
N GLY A 85 -4.42 -5.55 -11.93
CA GLY A 85 -3.39 -6.58 -11.91
C GLY A 85 -2.88 -6.90 -10.51
N THR A 86 -1.65 -7.42 -10.43
CA THR A 86 -1.05 -7.85 -9.16
C THR A 86 -0.43 -6.67 -8.43
N VAL A 87 -0.90 -6.42 -7.21
CA VAL A 87 -0.42 -5.36 -6.31
C VAL A 87 0.17 -6.00 -5.06
N ILE A 88 1.38 -5.60 -4.69
CA ILE A 88 2.09 -6.18 -3.56
C ILE A 88 2.48 -5.08 -2.58
N PHE A 89 1.90 -5.11 -1.38
CA PHE A 89 2.27 -4.21 -0.29
C PHE A 89 3.46 -4.78 0.46
N VAL A 90 4.45 -3.96 0.72
CA VAL A 90 5.68 -4.33 1.40
C VAL A 90 5.91 -3.43 2.61
N ASP A 91 6.45 -3.98 3.69
CA ASP A 91 6.83 -3.23 4.87
C ASP A 91 7.98 -3.91 5.62
N GLY A 92 8.72 -3.12 6.40
CA GLY A 92 9.82 -3.55 7.22
C GLY A 92 9.64 -3.17 8.70
N SER A 93 10.06 -4.03 9.59
CA SER A 93 10.04 -3.76 11.02
C SER A 93 11.43 -3.89 11.63
N TYR A 94 11.66 -3.20 12.75
CA TYR A 94 12.92 -3.27 13.50
C TYR A 94 12.66 -3.25 14.99
N MET A 95 13.25 -4.20 15.70
CA MET A 95 13.13 -4.29 17.15
C MET A 95 14.38 -4.94 17.75
N LYS A 96 14.95 -4.32 18.79
CA LYS A 96 16.06 -4.86 19.59
C LYS A 96 17.26 -5.35 18.76
N GLY A 97 17.68 -4.58 17.76
CA GLY A 97 18.83 -4.91 16.92
C GLY A 97 18.54 -5.91 15.80
N ARG A 98 17.30 -6.36 15.65
CA ARG A 98 16.83 -7.28 14.59
C ARG A 98 15.87 -6.55 13.66
N TYR A 99 15.92 -6.85 12.40
CA TYR A 99 14.93 -6.36 11.43
C TYR A 99 14.18 -7.54 10.80
N SER A 100 13.05 -7.24 10.22
CA SER A 100 12.19 -8.21 9.56
C SER A 100 11.48 -7.57 8.40
N TRP A 101 10.87 -8.39 7.58
CA TRP A 101 10.14 -8.00 6.40
C TRP A 101 8.79 -8.72 6.33
N GLY A 102 7.84 -8.08 5.68
CA GLY A 102 6.54 -8.67 5.39
C GLY A 102 5.99 -8.14 4.08
N PHE A 103 5.27 -8.98 3.33
CA PHE A 103 4.53 -8.54 2.18
C PHE A 103 3.18 -9.26 2.04
N ALA A 104 2.24 -8.58 1.38
CA ALA A 104 0.92 -9.09 1.05
C ALA A 104 0.61 -8.81 -0.42
N ALA A 105 0.34 -9.86 -1.21
CA ALA A 105 0.03 -9.78 -2.63
C ALA A 105 -1.47 -9.91 -2.86
N TYR A 106 -1.99 -9.02 -3.70
CA TYR A 106 -3.40 -8.93 -4.10
C TYR A 106 -3.50 -9.03 -5.62
N GLU A 107 -4.50 -9.75 -6.09
CA GLU A 107 -4.88 -9.80 -7.50
C GLU A 107 -6.32 -9.34 -7.64
N GLU A 108 -6.55 -8.31 -8.46
CA GLU A 108 -7.88 -7.68 -8.64
C GLU A 108 -8.53 -7.28 -7.29
N GLY A 109 -7.72 -6.91 -6.30
CA GLY A 109 -8.19 -6.52 -4.97
C GLY A 109 -8.44 -7.67 -3.98
N GLU A 110 -8.25 -8.92 -4.38
CA GLU A 110 -8.36 -10.10 -3.51
C GLU A 110 -6.96 -10.51 -3.01
N LEU A 111 -6.82 -10.77 -1.71
CA LEU A 111 -5.57 -11.25 -1.12
C LEU A 111 -5.26 -12.67 -1.63
N VAL A 112 -4.14 -12.82 -2.33
CA VAL A 112 -3.73 -14.13 -2.91
C VAL A 112 -2.53 -14.75 -2.21
N PHE A 113 -1.65 -13.95 -1.60
CA PHE A 113 -0.47 -14.48 -0.92
C PHE A 113 0.06 -13.54 0.15
N THR A 114 0.66 -14.11 1.20
CA THR A 114 1.42 -13.36 2.23
C THR A 114 2.68 -14.10 2.58
N ALA A 115 3.74 -13.36 2.90
CA ALA A 115 4.94 -13.90 3.49
C ALA A 115 5.60 -12.90 4.43
N ASN A 116 6.39 -13.41 5.34
CA ASN A 116 7.23 -12.62 6.23
C ASN A 116 8.49 -13.39 6.61
N GLY A 117 9.47 -12.70 7.16
CA GLY A 117 10.68 -13.33 7.65
C GLY A 117 11.59 -12.38 8.43
N ALA A 118 12.47 -12.94 9.23
CA ALA A 118 13.49 -12.19 9.93
C ALA A 118 14.70 -11.95 9.03
N GLY A 119 15.24 -10.73 9.06
CA GLY A 119 16.48 -10.40 8.38
C GLY A 119 17.68 -11.04 9.05
N THR A 120 18.65 -11.48 8.26
CA THR A 120 19.83 -12.21 8.74
C THR A 120 21.12 -11.38 8.74
N SER A 121 21.16 -10.28 8.02
CA SER A 121 22.35 -9.43 7.88
C SER A 121 22.50 -8.45 9.04
N LYS A 122 23.58 -8.59 9.81
CA LYS A 122 23.92 -7.65 10.89
C LYS A 122 24.27 -6.25 10.36
N ASP A 123 24.84 -6.14 9.18
CA ASP A 123 25.16 -4.85 8.57
C ASP A 123 23.92 -4.17 8.02
N ALA A 124 22.99 -4.92 7.43
CA ALA A 124 21.69 -4.37 7.01
C ALA A 124 20.86 -3.92 8.22
N ALA A 125 20.95 -4.58 9.37
CA ALA A 125 20.25 -4.19 10.59
C ALA A 125 20.56 -2.75 11.07
N LYS A 126 21.69 -2.17 10.65
CA LYS A 126 22.05 -0.76 10.90
C LYS A 126 21.12 0.22 10.17
N LEU A 127 20.42 -0.23 9.14
CA LEU A 127 19.41 0.54 8.41
C LEU A 127 18.00 0.43 9.04
N HIS A 128 17.87 -0.27 10.16
CA HIS A 128 16.63 -0.47 10.91
C HIS A 128 15.51 -1.04 10.03
N ASN A 129 14.30 -0.44 10.07
CA ASN A 129 13.14 -0.86 9.28
C ASN A 129 13.40 -0.78 7.76
N VAL A 130 14.22 0.16 7.29
CA VAL A 130 14.56 0.31 5.87
C VAL A 130 15.17 -0.97 5.29
N ALA A 131 15.99 -1.70 6.08
CA ALA A 131 16.52 -3.00 5.67
C ALA A 131 15.38 -4.01 5.43
N GLY A 132 14.38 -4.01 6.32
CA GLY A 132 13.20 -4.84 6.19
C GLY A 132 12.38 -4.51 4.94
N GLU A 133 12.16 -3.24 4.67
CA GLU A 133 11.43 -2.80 3.49
C GLU A 133 12.13 -3.20 2.17
N MET A 134 13.47 -3.07 2.12
CA MET A 134 14.25 -3.55 0.96
C MET A 134 14.15 -5.07 0.81
N ASP A 135 14.20 -5.83 1.91
CA ASP A 135 14.06 -7.29 1.86
C ASP A 135 12.63 -7.69 1.48
N ALA A 136 11.61 -7.02 2.03
CA ALA A 136 10.21 -7.23 1.65
C ALA A 136 10.00 -7.04 0.14
N ALA A 137 10.52 -5.96 -0.43
CA ALA A 137 10.41 -5.68 -1.85
C ALA A 137 11.17 -6.73 -2.70
N ARG A 138 12.36 -7.20 -2.26
CA ARG A 138 13.10 -8.28 -2.95
C ARG A 138 12.34 -9.60 -2.93
N GLU A 139 11.83 -10.00 -1.76
CA GLU A 139 11.09 -11.26 -1.62
C GLU A 139 9.75 -11.23 -2.38
N ALA A 140 9.06 -10.07 -2.39
CA ALA A 140 7.87 -9.87 -3.20
C ALA A 140 8.14 -10.05 -4.70
N VAL A 141 9.25 -9.50 -5.20
CA VAL A 141 9.66 -9.65 -6.60
C VAL A 141 10.08 -11.09 -6.92
N ARG A 142 10.80 -11.77 -6.03
CA ARG A 142 11.14 -13.20 -6.20
C ARG A 142 9.90 -14.08 -6.24
N TRP A 143 8.92 -13.79 -5.39
CA TRP A 143 7.64 -14.48 -5.44
C TRP A 143 6.93 -14.23 -6.78
N ALA A 144 6.89 -13.00 -7.27
CA ALA A 144 6.29 -12.67 -8.56
C ALA A 144 6.97 -13.39 -9.73
N GLU A 145 8.31 -13.48 -9.75
CA GLU A 145 9.08 -14.29 -10.72
C GLU A 145 8.70 -15.78 -10.63
N ALA A 146 8.58 -16.32 -9.42
CA ALA A 146 8.16 -17.72 -9.24
C ALA A 146 6.72 -18.00 -9.68
N GLN A 147 5.86 -16.98 -9.75
CA GLN A 147 4.51 -17.07 -10.30
C GLN A 147 4.45 -16.80 -11.82
N GLY A 148 5.57 -16.40 -12.45
CA GLY A 148 5.61 -16.06 -13.88
C GLY A 148 4.88 -14.76 -14.21
N LEU A 149 4.94 -13.76 -13.32
CA LEU A 149 4.20 -12.49 -13.47
C LEU A 149 4.97 -11.43 -14.27
N GLU A 150 6.13 -11.76 -14.87
CA GLU A 150 6.95 -10.82 -15.62
C GLU A 150 6.25 -10.24 -16.85
N ASP A 151 5.41 -11.05 -17.52
CA ASP A 151 4.67 -10.62 -18.71
C ASP A 151 3.50 -9.67 -18.38
N THR A 152 2.87 -9.86 -17.21
CA THR A 152 1.73 -9.03 -16.76
C THR A 152 2.19 -7.82 -15.95
N GLY A 153 3.31 -7.97 -15.27
CA GLY A 153 3.90 -6.99 -14.38
C GLY A 153 3.21 -6.91 -13.02
N VAL A 154 3.93 -6.32 -12.04
CA VAL A 154 3.44 -6.13 -10.68
C VAL A 154 3.65 -4.69 -10.21
N THR A 155 2.83 -4.24 -9.25
CA THR A 155 3.00 -2.95 -8.59
C THR A 155 3.40 -3.16 -7.13
N ILE A 156 4.58 -2.69 -6.74
CA ILE A 156 5.07 -2.68 -5.36
C ILE A 156 4.59 -1.42 -4.67
N CYS A 157 3.72 -1.57 -3.69
CA CYS A 157 3.23 -0.48 -2.83
C CYS A 157 4.10 -0.38 -1.58
N HIS A 158 4.64 0.81 -1.32
CA HIS A 158 5.59 1.06 -0.23
C HIS A 158 5.35 2.44 0.39
N ASP A 159 5.71 2.65 1.65
CA ASP A 159 5.59 3.95 2.32
C ASP A 159 6.93 4.69 2.46
N TYR A 160 8.08 4.00 2.33
CA TYR A 160 9.38 4.63 2.33
C TYR A 160 9.89 4.93 0.90
N GLU A 161 10.14 6.20 0.61
CA GLU A 161 10.50 6.71 -0.73
C GLU A 161 11.71 5.99 -1.35
N GLY A 162 12.70 5.58 -0.55
CA GLY A 162 13.92 4.94 -1.01
C GLY A 162 13.69 3.64 -1.79
N ILE A 163 12.58 2.93 -1.53
CA ILE A 163 12.24 1.69 -2.22
C ILE A 163 12.11 1.89 -3.74
N ALA A 164 11.53 2.99 -4.16
CA ALA A 164 11.45 3.38 -5.57
C ALA A 164 12.67 4.21 -6.01
N ALA A 165 13.11 5.14 -5.17
CA ALA A 165 14.06 6.16 -5.58
C ALA A 165 15.47 5.62 -5.90
N TRP A 166 15.93 4.58 -5.22
CA TRP A 166 17.23 3.96 -5.52
C TRP A 166 17.22 3.18 -6.84
N PRO A 167 16.30 2.26 -7.12
CA PRO A 167 16.26 1.55 -8.40
C PRO A 167 16.05 2.47 -9.59
N LEU A 168 15.20 3.49 -9.44
CA LEU A 168 14.91 4.46 -10.50
C LEU A 168 16.02 5.50 -10.72
N GLY A 169 17.06 5.49 -9.86
CA GLY A 169 18.18 6.43 -9.96
C GLY A 169 17.85 7.85 -9.49
N HIS A 170 16.71 8.07 -8.84
CA HIS A 170 16.36 9.37 -8.27
C HIS A 170 17.21 9.69 -7.04
N TRP A 171 17.61 8.66 -6.29
CA TRP A 171 18.54 8.76 -5.18
C TRP A 171 19.81 7.96 -5.45
N GLN A 172 20.96 8.53 -5.13
CA GLN A 172 22.22 7.83 -5.20
C GLN A 172 22.29 6.77 -4.09
N ALA A 173 22.46 5.51 -4.46
CA ALA A 173 22.75 4.43 -3.55
C ALA A 173 24.22 4.54 -3.07
N LYS A 174 24.45 4.91 -1.82
CA LYS A 174 25.80 5.12 -1.25
C LYS A 174 26.29 3.96 -0.40
N LEU A 175 25.37 3.20 0.17
CA LEU A 175 25.70 2.08 1.05
C LEU A 175 25.67 0.77 0.25
N PRO A 176 26.50 -0.22 0.59
CA PRO A 176 26.50 -1.52 -0.09
C PRO A 176 25.11 -2.13 -0.19
N GLN A 177 24.31 -2.08 0.89
CA GLN A 177 22.96 -2.64 0.95
C GLN A 177 22.00 -1.95 -0.03
N THR A 178 22.06 -0.62 -0.14
CA THR A 178 21.23 0.15 -1.08
C THR A 178 21.69 -0.04 -2.52
N GLN A 179 23.00 -0.24 -2.74
CA GLN A 179 23.56 -0.57 -4.06
C GLN A 179 23.12 -1.97 -4.52
N GLU A 180 23.20 -2.97 -3.65
CA GLU A 180 22.73 -4.33 -3.91
C GLU A 180 21.22 -4.37 -4.20
N TYR A 181 20.44 -3.61 -3.42
CA TYR A 181 19.00 -3.48 -3.65
C TYR A 181 18.69 -2.86 -5.00
N ALA A 182 19.33 -1.73 -5.33
CA ALA A 182 19.16 -1.07 -6.62
C ALA A 182 19.56 -1.98 -7.79
N ALA A 183 20.73 -2.63 -7.68
CA ALA A 183 21.21 -3.57 -8.70
C ALA A 183 20.27 -4.77 -8.88
N PHE A 184 19.65 -5.27 -7.83
CA PHE A 184 18.65 -6.33 -7.91
C PHE A 184 17.38 -5.87 -8.64
N MET A 185 16.89 -4.66 -8.37
CA MET A 185 15.65 -4.15 -8.95
C MET A 185 15.79 -3.64 -10.38
N GLN A 186 16.94 -3.05 -10.74
CA GLN A 186 17.16 -2.42 -12.06
C GLN A 186 16.79 -3.29 -13.26
N PRO A 187 17.20 -4.58 -13.37
CA PRO A 187 16.83 -5.43 -14.51
C PRO A 187 15.32 -5.71 -14.59
N ARG A 188 14.57 -5.45 -13.51
CA ARG A 188 13.15 -5.78 -13.33
C ARG A 188 12.23 -4.60 -13.57
N LEU A 189 12.77 -3.40 -13.79
CA LEU A 189 12.00 -2.17 -14.01
C LEU A 189 11.10 -2.20 -15.26
N GLY A 190 11.30 -3.17 -16.16
CA GLY A 190 10.41 -3.37 -17.30
C GLY A 190 9.03 -3.89 -16.92
N TRP A 191 8.91 -4.58 -15.79
CA TRP A 191 7.68 -5.19 -15.34
C TRP A 191 7.34 -4.91 -13.86
N VAL A 192 8.29 -4.42 -13.04
CA VAL A 192 8.04 -3.95 -11.68
C VAL A 192 7.78 -2.44 -11.71
N ARG A 193 6.63 -2.04 -11.17
CA ARG A 193 6.26 -0.64 -10.94
C ARG A 193 6.25 -0.36 -9.45
N PHE A 194 6.47 0.89 -9.08
CA PHE A 194 6.44 1.33 -7.69
C PHE A 194 5.31 2.32 -7.49
N GLN A 195 4.57 2.17 -6.39
CA GLN A 195 3.54 3.10 -5.97
C GLN A 195 3.74 3.45 -4.50
N LYS A 196 3.97 4.74 -4.24
CA LYS A 196 4.02 5.22 -2.87
C LYS A 196 2.62 5.26 -2.27
N VAL A 197 2.49 4.69 -1.08
CA VAL A 197 1.28 4.77 -0.26
C VAL A 197 1.58 5.56 1.00
N ALA A 198 0.56 6.16 1.60
CA ALA A 198 0.75 6.84 2.87
C ALA A 198 0.80 5.80 4.00
N GLY A 199 1.90 5.80 4.78
CA GLY A 199 2.05 4.94 5.94
C GLY A 199 0.97 5.18 6.99
N HIS A 200 0.45 4.12 7.59
CA HIS A 200 -0.52 4.17 8.70
C HIS A 200 -1.82 4.95 8.40
N THR A 201 -2.30 4.92 7.17
CA THR A 201 -3.52 5.64 6.75
C THR A 201 -4.76 4.74 6.59
N GLY A 202 -4.70 3.49 7.06
CA GLY A 202 -5.82 2.56 6.97
C GLY A 202 -5.91 1.84 5.60
N VAL A 203 -4.85 1.85 4.80
CA VAL A 203 -4.74 1.00 3.61
C VAL A 203 -4.54 -0.43 4.09
N GLU A 204 -5.54 -1.28 3.92
CA GLU A 204 -5.57 -2.65 4.46
C GLU A 204 -4.31 -3.47 4.11
N GLY A 205 -3.87 -3.39 2.85
CA GLY A 205 -2.67 -4.10 2.39
C GLY A 205 -1.39 -3.64 3.10
N ASN A 206 -1.24 -2.32 3.32
CA ASN A 206 -0.08 -1.78 4.03
C ASN A 206 -0.11 -2.14 5.52
N GLU A 207 -1.28 -2.09 6.16
CA GLU A 207 -1.44 -2.52 7.56
C GLU A 207 -1.20 -4.02 7.74
N LEU A 208 -1.55 -4.83 6.73
CA LEU A 208 -1.26 -6.26 6.74
C LEU A 208 0.24 -6.52 6.61
N ALA A 209 0.94 -5.85 5.69
CA ALA A 209 2.39 -5.97 5.53
C ALA A 209 3.16 -5.56 6.80
N ASP A 210 2.78 -4.43 7.43
CA ASP A 210 3.33 -3.98 8.73
C ASP A 210 3.14 -5.04 9.83
N ARG A 211 1.94 -5.60 9.96
CA ARG A 211 1.66 -6.67 10.92
C ARG A 211 2.52 -7.91 10.67
N LEU A 212 2.60 -8.37 9.42
CA LEU A 212 3.42 -9.52 9.02
C LEU A 212 4.90 -9.30 9.35
N ALA A 213 5.43 -8.11 9.04
CA ALA A 213 6.81 -7.76 9.40
C ALA A 213 7.05 -7.79 10.91
N LYS A 214 6.12 -7.29 11.72
CA LYS A 214 6.21 -7.33 13.20
C LYS A 214 6.12 -8.74 13.75
N GLU A 215 5.23 -9.57 13.24
CA GLU A 215 5.07 -10.98 13.64
C GLU A 215 6.36 -11.79 13.44
N ALA A 216 7.16 -11.49 12.42
CA ALA A 216 8.43 -12.16 12.17
C ALA A 216 9.54 -11.86 13.20
N LEU A 217 9.33 -10.92 14.12
CA LEU A 217 10.26 -10.58 15.22
C LEU A 217 9.85 -11.18 16.56
N LEU A 218 8.65 -11.74 16.68
CA LEU A 218 8.13 -12.38 17.88
C LEU A 218 8.72 -13.79 18.02
#